data_d34fcb1274015be535aa27f01c8ad9d6
#
_entry.id   d34fcb1274015be535aa27f01c8ad9d6
#
_cell.length_a   1.000
_cell.length_b   1.000
_cell.length_c   1.000
_cell.angle_alpha   90.00
_cell.angle_beta   90.00
_cell.angle_gamma   90.00
#
_symmetry.space_group_name_H-M   'P 1'
#
loop_
_entity.id
_entity.type
_entity.pdbx_description
1 polymer ?
#
loop_
_entity_poly.entity_id
_entity_poly.type
_entity_poly.pdbx_seq_one_letter_code
_entity_poly.pdbx_strand_id
1 'polypeptide(L)'
;IQSTEFKSFVLSKTPLIDVRAPIEFNKGAFPYAINLPLLNDEERHLVGIKYKNAGNKEAIILGHQLISGKVKESRVNAWLEFKKLNQNAALYCFRGGQRSKISQEWMHDASCDIVRLKGGYKAFRNYLINEIDNAPNNFKALILGGRTGSGKTILLNKIKNSIDLEAIANHRGSSFGRKITPQPAQINFEHSLAYDLIQKLDKGFNTLLFEDEG
;
A
#
# COMPACT_ATOMS: atom_id res chain seq x y z
N ILE A 1 17.39 0.47 -6.37
CA ILE A 1 16.49 -0.42 -5.60
C ILE A 1 16.25 -1.60 -6.50
N GLN A 2 16.67 -2.78 -6.06
CA GLN A 2 16.47 -3.99 -6.86
C GLN A 2 14.99 -4.41 -6.76
N SER A 3 14.40 -4.81 -7.88
CA SER A 3 13.02 -5.34 -7.95
C SER A 3 12.77 -6.48 -6.96
N THR A 4 13.80 -7.24 -6.63
CA THR A 4 13.80 -8.32 -5.63
C THR A 4 13.42 -7.84 -4.23
N GLU A 5 13.81 -6.62 -3.82
CA GLU A 5 13.47 -6.06 -2.51
C GLU A 5 11.95 -5.78 -2.42
N PHE A 6 11.36 -5.16 -3.46
CA PHE A 6 9.91 -4.89 -3.48
C PHE A 6 9.08 -6.18 -3.56
N LYS A 7 9.54 -7.15 -4.33
CA LYS A 7 8.88 -8.46 -4.43
C LYS A 7 8.80 -9.13 -3.06
N SER A 8 9.84 -9.06 -2.24
CA SER A 8 9.84 -9.66 -0.91
C SER A 8 8.78 -9.06 0.01
N PHE A 9 8.55 -7.72 -0.06
CA PHE A 9 7.46 -7.07 0.70
C PHE A 9 6.07 -7.58 0.31
N VAL A 10 5.85 -7.86 -0.98
CA VAL A 10 4.59 -8.43 -1.48
C VAL A 10 4.42 -9.86 -1.00
N LEU A 11 5.44 -10.70 -1.15
CA LEU A 11 5.37 -12.13 -0.84
C LEU A 11 5.20 -12.38 0.66
N SER A 12 5.87 -11.61 1.50
CA SER A 12 5.75 -11.71 2.96
C SER A 12 4.54 -10.97 3.52
N LYS A 13 3.74 -10.30 2.67
CA LYS A 13 2.61 -9.46 3.11
C LYS A 13 3.01 -8.51 4.22
N THR A 14 4.18 -7.88 4.06
CA THR A 14 4.79 -7.05 5.09
C THR A 14 3.83 -5.96 5.57
N PRO A 15 3.52 -5.86 6.85
CA PRO A 15 2.77 -4.74 7.40
C PRO A 15 3.53 -3.43 7.20
N LEU A 16 2.83 -2.39 6.76
CA LEU A 16 3.45 -1.14 6.37
C LEU A 16 2.90 0.03 7.19
N ILE A 17 3.78 0.87 7.72
CA ILE A 17 3.41 2.16 8.29
C ILE A 17 3.55 3.22 7.21
N ASP A 18 2.43 3.81 6.81
CA ASP A 18 2.41 4.97 5.94
C ASP A 18 2.48 6.25 6.77
N VAL A 19 3.64 6.92 6.73
CA VAL A 19 3.84 8.19 7.45
C VAL A 19 3.48 9.42 6.62
N ARG A 20 2.80 9.23 5.47
CA ARG A 20 2.22 10.34 4.70
C ARG A 20 1.02 10.93 5.45
N ALA A 21 0.65 12.16 5.09
CA ALA A 21 -0.55 12.77 5.61
C ALA A 21 -1.83 11.99 5.20
N PRO A 22 -2.92 12.05 6.00
CA PRO A 22 -4.16 11.32 5.72
C PRO A 22 -4.72 11.56 4.32
N ILE A 23 -4.68 12.78 3.82
CA ILE A 23 -5.12 13.12 2.46
C ILE A 23 -4.32 12.41 1.37
N GLU A 24 -3.04 12.09 1.61
CA GLU A 24 -2.22 11.33 0.68
C GLU A 24 -2.53 9.82 0.75
N PHE A 25 -2.77 9.31 1.95
CA PHE A 25 -3.15 7.91 2.19
C PHE A 25 -4.51 7.59 1.57
N ASN A 26 -5.50 8.46 1.77
CA ASN A 26 -6.86 8.29 1.24
C ASN A 26 -6.92 8.31 -0.30
N LYS A 27 -5.94 8.94 -0.97
CA LYS A 27 -5.82 8.89 -2.44
C LYS A 27 -5.34 7.55 -2.96
N GLY A 28 -4.69 6.75 -2.13
CA GLY A 28 -4.21 5.43 -2.47
C GLY A 28 -3.15 4.94 -1.49
N ALA A 29 -3.32 3.72 -1.01
CA ALA A 29 -2.44 3.03 -0.08
C ALA A 29 -2.12 1.62 -0.59
N PHE A 30 -1.11 0.98 -0.02
CA PHE A 30 -0.80 -0.42 -0.31
C PHE A 30 -1.65 -1.36 0.55
N PRO A 31 -1.90 -2.60 0.11
CA PRO A 31 -2.38 -3.64 0.99
C PRO A 31 -1.49 -3.76 2.23
N TYR A 32 -2.10 -4.09 3.37
CA TYR A 32 -1.41 -4.21 4.67
C TYR A 32 -0.78 -2.91 5.19
N ALA A 33 -1.11 -1.75 4.64
CA ALA A 33 -0.66 -0.46 5.13
C ALA A 33 -1.68 0.16 6.10
N ILE A 34 -1.15 0.75 7.19
CA ILE A 34 -1.90 1.60 8.10
C ILE A 34 -1.35 3.03 8.03
N ASN A 35 -2.22 4.03 8.11
CA ASN A 35 -1.78 5.41 8.16
C ASN A 35 -1.49 5.83 9.61
N LEU A 36 -0.22 6.05 9.90
CA LEU A 36 0.26 6.65 11.14
C LEU A 36 1.14 7.85 10.75
N PRO A 37 0.52 9.00 10.45
CA PRO A 37 1.20 10.10 9.77
C PRO A 37 2.22 10.80 10.66
N LEU A 38 3.36 11.19 10.08
CA LEU A 38 4.30 12.12 10.71
C LEU A 38 3.69 13.53 10.81
N LEU A 39 2.97 13.96 9.77
CA LEU A 39 2.27 15.23 9.66
C LEU A 39 0.79 14.97 9.38
N ASN A 40 -0.12 15.63 10.09
CA ASN A 40 -1.51 15.70 9.67
C ASN A 40 -1.67 16.59 8.43
N ASP A 41 -2.89 16.76 7.92
CA ASP A 41 -3.12 17.48 6.67
C ASP A 41 -2.80 18.98 6.79
N GLU A 42 -3.11 19.61 7.92
CA GLU A 42 -2.82 21.02 8.19
C GLU A 42 -1.34 21.26 8.35
N GLU A 43 -0.65 20.47 9.16
CA GLU A 43 0.80 20.55 9.37
C GLU A 43 1.55 20.34 8.05
N ARG A 44 1.11 19.33 7.24
CA ARG A 44 1.65 19.11 5.91
C ARG A 44 1.46 20.32 5.00
N HIS A 45 0.32 20.97 5.06
CA HIS A 45 0.03 22.16 4.28
C HIS A 45 0.95 23.31 4.66
N LEU A 46 1.09 23.60 5.96
CA LEU A 46 1.98 24.65 6.48
C LEU A 46 3.45 24.41 6.12
N VAL A 47 3.94 23.18 6.32
CA VAL A 47 5.29 22.78 5.94
C VAL A 47 5.50 22.89 4.42
N GLY A 48 4.48 22.55 3.63
CA GLY A 48 4.51 22.67 2.18
C GLY A 48 4.62 24.13 1.69
N ILE A 49 3.89 25.05 2.32
CA ILE A 49 3.99 26.50 2.05
C ILE A 49 5.40 26.99 2.42
N LYS A 50 5.88 26.64 3.61
CA LYS A 50 7.21 27.05 4.09
C LYS A 50 8.32 26.54 3.14
N TYR A 51 8.18 25.30 2.67
CA TYR A 51 9.11 24.71 1.69
C TYR A 51 9.17 25.53 0.39
N LYS A 52 8.02 25.93 -0.14
CA LYS A 52 7.96 26.75 -1.38
C LYS A 52 8.57 28.14 -1.20
N ASN A 53 8.35 28.78 -0.04
CA ASN A 53 8.73 30.16 0.21
C ASN A 53 10.15 30.32 0.74
N ALA A 54 10.65 29.37 1.51
CA ALA A 54 11.91 29.49 2.26
C ALA A 54 12.83 28.25 2.12
N GLY A 55 12.45 27.27 1.31
CA GLY A 55 13.26 26.09 1.02
C GLY A 55 13.21 24.99 2.09
N ASN A 56 14.00 23.94 1.83
CA ASN A 56 13.95 22.69 2.61
C ASN A 56 14.33 22.85 4.08
N LYS A 57 15.38 23.63 4.37
CA LYS A 57 15.89 23.80 5.73
C LYS A 57 14.84 24.39 6.67
N GLU A 58 14.22 25.48 6.23
CA GLU A 58 13.18 26.18 6.98
C GLU A 58 11.91 25.34 7.16
N ALA A 59 11.55 24.55 6.15
CA ALA A 59 10.44 23.61 6.22
C ALA A 59 10.68 22.51 7.26
N ILE A 60 11.91 22.00 7.38
CA ILE A 60 12.27 21.01 8.40
C ILE A 60 12.18 21.62 9.79
N ILE A 61 12.71 22.83 10.00
CA ILE A 61 12.62 23.54 11.28
C ILE A 61 11.17 23.72 11.71
N LEU A 62 10.32 24.22 10.81
CA LEU A 62 8.89 24.34 11.07
C LEU A 62 8.24 23.00 11.40
N GLY A 63 8.57 21.95 10.65
CA GLY A 63 8.06 20.60 10.91
C GLY A 63 8.40 20.12 12.33
N HIS A 64 9.62 20.32 12.80
CA HIS A 64 10.02 19.97 14.17
C HIS A 64 9.33 20.83 15.23
N GLN A 65 9.03 22.09 14.96
CA GLN A 65 8.26 22.95 15.86
C GLN A 65 6.81 22.48 16.00
N LEU A 66 6.16 22.15 14.88
CA LEU A 66 4.78 21.68 14.86
C LEU A 66 4.64 20.30 15.53
N ILE A 67 5.66 19.44 15.38
CA ILE A 67 5.66 18.10 15.94
C ILE A 67 6.67 18.06 17.10
N SER A 68 6.29 18.62 18.25
CA SER A 68 7.10 18.66 19.47
C SER A 68 6.32 18.16 20.67
N GLY A 69 7.02 17.88 21.76
CA GLY A 69 6.44 17.47 23.03
C GLY A 69 5.45 16.30 22.90
N LYS A 70 4.28 16.43 23.48
CA LYS A 70 3.26 15.38 23.51
C LYS A 70 2.80 14.90 22.13
N VAL A 71 2.82 15.78 21.10
CA VAL A 71 2.47 15.39 19.73
C VAL A 71 3.49 14.41 19.18
N LYS A 72 4.78 14.70 19.33
CA LYS A 72 5.87 13.78 18.95
C LYS A 72 5.76 12.45 19.71
N GLU A 73 5.60 12.50 21.01
CA GLU A 73 5.47 11.30 21.86
C GLU A 73 4.30 10.42 21.41
N SER A 74 3.12 10.99 21.18
CA SER A 74 1.94 10.25 20.73
C SER A 74 2.19 9.54 19.38
N ARG A 75 2.85 10.20 18.42
CA ARG A 75 3.15 9.61 17.12
C ARG A 75 4.17 8.50 17.20
N VAL A 76 5.25 8.72 17.94
CA VAL A 76 6.27 7.67 18.16
C VAL A 76 5.67 6.47 18.86
N ASN A 77 4.87 6.66 19.91
CA ASN A 77 4.20 5.57 20.61
C ASN A 77 3.29 4.74 19.69
N ALA A 78 2.52 5.40 18.81
CA ALA A 78 1.68 4.68 17.84
C ALA A 78 2.51 3.81 16.87
N TRP A 79 3.67 4.30 16.41
CA TRP A 79 4.57 3.50 15.58
C TRP A 79 5.20 2.34 16.34
N LEU A 80 5.60 2.56 17.59
CA LEU A 80 6.18 1.52 18.46
C LEU A 80 5.17 0.42 18.76
N GLU A 81 3.92 0.77 19.08
CA GLU A 81 2.83 -0.19 19.31
C GLU A 81 2.58 -1.03 18.06
N PHE A 82 2.47 -0.39 16.89
CA PHE A 82 2.29 -1.12 15.65
C PHE A 82 3.46 -2.07 15.37
N LYS A 83 4.70 -1.61 15.55
CA LYS A 83 5.90 -2.41 15.34
C LYS A 83 5.99 -3.58 16.32
N LYS A 84 5.57 -3.39 17.56
CA LYS A 84 5.50 -4.45 18.58
C LYS A 84 4.58 -5.60 18.16
N LEU A 85 3.43 -5.28 17.56
CA LEU A 85 2.47 -6.26 17.05
C LEU A 85 2.91 -6.86 15.71
N ASN A 86 3.76 -6.18 14.95
CA ASN A 86 4.17 -6.53 13.59
C ASN A 86 5.69 -6.46 13.46
N GLN A 87 6.40 -7.49 13.94
CA GLN A 87 7.87 -7.49 14.05
C GLN A 87 8.60 -7.26 12.73
N ASN A 88 8.04 -7.67 11.61
CA ASN A 88 8.58 -7.48 10.27
C ASN A 88 8.10 -6.19 9.58
N ALA A 89 7.38 -5.31 10.29
CA ALA A 89 6.85 -4.08 9.71
C ALA A 89 7.95 -3.19 9.14
N ALA A 90 7.60 -2.49 8.05
CA ALA A 90 8.41 -1.45 7.44
C ALA A 90 7.63 -0.13 7.37
N LEU A 91 8.33 0.99 7.19
CA LEU A 91 7.69 2.29 7.03
C LEU A 91 8.05 2.96 5.71
N TYR A 92 7.17 3.84 5.24
CA TYR A 92 7.41 4.61 4.04
C TYR A 92 6.74 5.99 4.07
N CYS A 93 7.30 6.92 3.27
CA CYS A 93 6.63 8.15 2.88
C CYS A 93 6.53 8.22 1.34
N PHE A 94 6.20 9.38 0.77
CA PHE A 94 5.92 9.47 -0.66
C PHE A 94 7.10 9.10 -1.57
N ARG A 95 8.34 9.55 -1.24
CA ARG A 95 9.57 9.28 -2.03
C ARG A 95 10.69 8.64 -1.22
N GLY A 96 10.43 8.14 -0.02
CA GLY A 96 11.47 7.63 0.87
C GLY A 96 12.44 8.71 1.38
N GLY A 97 11.98 9.99 1.40
CA GLY A 97 12.76 11.16 1.79
C GLY A 97 12.65 11.49 3.30
N GLN A 98 12.68 12.80 3.60
CA GLN A 98 12.79 13.33 4.97
C GLN A 98 11.75 12.79 5.94
N ARG A 99 10.47 12.73 5.57
CA ARG A 99 9.41 12.26 6.47
C ARG A 99 9.69 10.86 7.01
N SER A 100 9.99 9.91 6.13
CA SER A 100 10.31 8.53 6.55
C SER A 100 11.68 8.42 7.24
N LYS A 101 12.62 9.30 6.91
CA LYS A 101 13.93 9.36 7.60
C LYS A 101 13.75 9.82 9.04
N ILE A 102 13.05 10.93 9.26
CA ILE A 102 12.75 11.46 10.61
C ILE A 102 11.98 10.44 11.45
N SER A 103 10.95 9.79 10.87
CA SER A 103 10.17 8.77 11.58
C SER A 103 11.06 7.58 11.99
N GLN A 104 11.94 7.13 11.12
CA GLN A 104 12.89 6.05 11.40
C GLN A 104 13.87 6.44 12.51
N GLU A 105 14.43 7.65 12.44
CA GLU A 105 15.34 8.19 13.46
C GLU A 105 14.67 8.27 14.83
N TRP A 106 13.43 8.78 14.91
CA TRP A 106 12.70 8.86 16.18
C TRP A 106 12.35 7.49 16.77
N MET A 107 12.07 6.49 15.93
CA MET A 107 11.89 5.12 16.41
C MET A 107 13.22 4.53 16.92
N HIS A 108 14.31 4.78 16.22
CA HIS A 108 15.64 4.35 16.63
C HIS A 108 16.03 4.98 17.97
N ASP A 109 15.79 6.28 18.17
CA ASP A 109 16.03 6.98 19.44
C ASP A 109 15.22 6.36 20.61
N ALA A 110 14.07 5.76 20.28
CA ALA A 110 13.25 4.99 21.20
C ALA A 110 13.63 3.48 21.27
N SER A 111 14.86 3.13 20.86
CA SER A 111 15.38 1.75 20.84
C SER A 111 14.58 0.76 19.99
N CYS A 112 13.97 1.23 18.90
CA CYS A 112 13.20 0.41 17.98
C CYS A 112 13.62 0.62 16.53
N ASP A 113 14.32 -0.36 15.98
CA ASP A 113 14.71 -0.33 14.58
C ASP A 113 13.58 -0.76 13.65
N ILE A 114 13.41 -0.01 12.57
CA ILE A 114 12.43 -0.32 11.51
C ILE A 114 13.04 -0.16 10.13
N VAL A 115 12.68 -1.07 9.23
CA VAL A 115 13.08 -0.99 7.82
C VAL A 115 12.34 0.15 7.13
N ARG A 116 13.06 0.94 6.33
CA ARG A 116 12.48 2.01 5.52
C ARG A 116 12.44 1.60 4.06
N LEU A 117 11.25 1.69 3.45
CA LEU A 117 11.04 1.41 2.03
C LEU A 117 11.77 2.46 1.18
N LYS A 118 12.86 2.09 0.54
CA LYS A 118 13.63 2.95 -0.35
C LYS A 118 12.78 3.44 -1.53
N GLY A 119 12.85 4.75 -1.86
CA GLY A 119 12.03 5.35 -2.90
C GLY A 119 10.55 5.54 -2.52
N GLY A 120 10.11 4.97 -1.40
CA GLY A 120 8.80 5.12 -0.79
C GLY A 120 7.64 4.69 -1.69
N TYR A 121 6.48 5.29 -1.46
CA TYR A 121 5.25 5.03 -2.20
C TYR A 121 5.43 5.08 -3.73
N LYS A 122 6.09 6.13 -4.23
CA LYS A 122 6.23 6.32 -5.67
C LYS A 122 6.99 5.17 -6.34
N ALA A 123 8.11 4.75 -5.76
CA ALA A 123 8.92 3.69 -6.34
C ALA A 123 8.22 2.33 -6.25
N PHE A 124 7.59 2.03 -5.11
CA PHE A 124 6.89 0.76 -4.95
C PHE A 124 5.62 0.68 -5.81
N ARG A 125 4.86 1.79 -5.94
CA ARG A 125 3.73 1.85 -6.87
C ARG A 125 4.18 1.61 -8.32
N ASN A 126 5.25 2.25 -8.77
CA ASN A 126 5.78 2.03 -10.11
C ASN A 126 6.18 0.57 -10.33
N TYR A 127 6.79 -0.07 -9.33
CA TYR A 127 7.10 -1.50 -9.38
C TYR A 127 5.82 -2.32 -9.57
N LEU A 128 4.77 -2.07 -8.75
CA LEU A 128 3.50 -2.82 -8.83
C LEU A 128 2.80 -2.63 -10.18
N ILE A 129 2.81 -1.43 -10.75
CA ILE A 129 2.26 -1.16 -12.09
C ILE A 129 3.05 -1.95 -13.15
N ASN A 130 4.37 -1.88 -13.10
CA ASN A 130 5.21 -2.64 -14.04
C ASN A 130 4.97 -4.16 -13.95
N GLU A 131 4.70 -4.69 -12.76
CA GLU A 131 4.35 -6.10 -12.60
C GLU A 131 3.00 -6.43 -13.25
N ILE A 132 1.99 -5.54 -13.15
CA ILE A 132 0.71 -5.71 -13.84
C ILE A 132 0.91 -5.68 -15.36
N ASP A 133 1.64 -4.69 -15.87
CA ASP A 133 1.86 -4.48 -17.30
C ASP A 133 2.61 -5.67 -17.94
N ASN A 134 3.54 -6.26 -17.21
CA ASN A 134 4.34 -7.41 -17.67
C ASN A 134 3.69 -8.77 -17.39
N ALA A 135 2.71 -8.83 -16.49
CA ALA A 135 2.09 -10.09 -16.08
C ALA A 135 1.53 -10.91 -17.25
N PRO A 136 0.84 -10.32 -18.27
CA PRO A 136 0.28 -11.08 -19.40
C PRO A 136 1.30 -11.90 -20.18
N ASN A 137 2.58 -11.52 -20.12
CA ASN A 137 3.67 -12.26 -20.78
C ASN A 137 4.09 -13.52 -19.99
N ASN A 138 3.64 -13.66 -18.75
CA ASN A 138 4.12 -14.67 -17.80
C ASN A 138 3.07 -15.75 -17.48
N PHE A 139 1.84 -15.61 -17.98
CA PHE A 139 0.79 -16.62 -17.76
C PHE A 139 -0.21 -16.67 -18.90
N LYS A 140 -0.92 -17.80 -19.00
CA LYS A 140 -2.09 -17.97 -19.86
C LYS A 140 -3.34 -17.63 -19.07
N ALA A 141 -4.14 -16.68 -19.56
CA ALA A 141 -5.45 -16.36 -18.97
C ALA A 141 -6.50 -17.39 -19.41
N LEU A 142 -7.26 -17.89 -18.46
CA LEU A 142 -8.51 -18.64 -18.70
C LEU A 142 -9.66 -17.82 -18.13
N ILE A 143 -10.75 -17.76 -18.87
CA ILE A 143 -11.95 -17.04 -18.48
C ILE A 143 -13.06 -18.03 -18.14
N LEU A 144 -13.59 -17.92 -16.92
CA LEU A 144 -14.73 -18.71 -16.45
C LEU A 144 -16.01 -17.98 -16.82
N GLY A 145 -16.63 -18.37 -17.93
CA GLY A 145 -17.93 -17.86 -18.34
C GLY A 145 -19.10 -18.54 -17.65
N GLY A 146 -20.25 -17.88 -17.65
CA GLY A 146 -21.51 -18.43 -17.13
C GLY A 146 -22.48 -17.37 -16.64
N ARG A 147 -23.76 -17.67 -16.56
CA ARG A 147 -24.81 -16.74 -16.12
C ARG A 147 -24.61 -16.29 -14.68
N THR A 148 -25.09 -15.09 -14.37
CA THR A 148 -25.16 -14.62 -12.96
C THR A 148 -25.91 -15.63 -12.10
N GLY A 149 -25.36 -15.93 -10.92
CA GLY A 149 -25.93 -16.93 -10.00
C GLY A 149 -25.56 -18.39 -10.29
N SER A 150 -24.79 -18.70 -11.35
CA SER A 150 -24.35 -20.06 -11.67
C SER A 150 -23.30 -20.66 -10.74
N GLY A 151 -22.83 -19.89 -9.74
CA GLY A 151 -21.84 -20.36 -8.77
C GLY A 151 -20.39 -20.18 -9.19
N LYS A 152 -20.09 -19.34 -10.19
CA LYS A 152 -18.72 -19.03 -10.66
C LYS A 152 -17.79 -18.61 -9.51
N THR A 153 -18.20 -17.64 -8.70
CA THR A 153 -17.42 -17.13 -7.57
C THR A 153 -17.12 -18.21 -6.52
N ILE A 154 -18.08 -19.15 -6.29
CA ILE A 154 -17.84 -20.29 -5.39
C ILE A 154 -16.75 -21.20 -5.93
N LEU A 155 -16.75 -21.41 -7.26
CA LEU A 155 -15.73 -22.23 -7.92
C LEU A 155 -14.37 -21.53 -7.89
N LEU A 156 -14.31 -20.23 -8.23
CA LEU A 156 -13.08 -19.45 -8.16
C LEU A 156 -12.41 -19.53 -6.79
N ASN A 157 -13.18 -19.38 -5.72
CA ASN A 157 -12.65 -19.42 -4.35
C ASN A 157 -12.05 -20.79 -3.94
N LYS A 158 -12.34 -21.87 -4.71
CA LYS A 158 -11.76 -23.20 -4.50
C LYS A 158 -10.50 -23.45 -5.36
N ILE A 159 -10.24 -22.61 -6.34
CA ILE A 159 -9.14 -22.78 -7.31
C ILE A 159 -7.95 -21.91 -6.88
N LYS A 160 -6.79 -22.55 -6.64
CA LYS A 160 -5.61 -21.86 -6.10
C LYS A 160 -4.99 -20.82 -7.05
N ASN A 161 -5.14 -20.99 -8.35
CA ASN A 161 -4.64 -20.09 -9.38
C ASN A 161 -5.72 -19.18 -9.98
N SER A 162 -6.82 -18.93 -9.27
CA SER A 162 -7.83 -17.95 -9.64
C SER A 162 -7.48 -16.55 -9.14
N ILE A 163 -7.94 -15.53 -9.86
CA ILE A 163 -7.93 -14.13 -9.43
C ILE A 163 -9.38 -13.65 -9.45
N ASP A 164 -9.87 -13.29 -8.27
CA ASP A 164 -11.24 -12.81 -8.06
C ASP A 164 -11.26 -11.27 -8.17
N LEU A 165 -11.49 -10.79 -9.39
CA LEU A 165 -11.54 -9.34 -9.68
C LEU A 165 -12.73 -8.67 -9.00
N GLU A 166 -13.86 -9.36 -8.84
CA GLU A 166 -15.04 -8.85 -8.13
C GLU A 166 -14.75 -8.62 -6.64
N ALA A 167 -14.06 -9.57 -6.01
CA ALA A 167 -13.64 -9.41 -4.61
C ALA A 167 -12.66 -8.25 -4.45
N ILE A 168 -11.65 -8.11 -5.34
CA ILE A 168 -10.68 -7.01 -5.34
C ILE A 168 -11.38 -5.66 -5.56
N ALA A 169 -12.37 -5.61 -6.47
CA ALA A 169 -13.17 -4.41 -6.73
C ALA A 169 -14.23 -4.11 -5.66
N ASN A 170 -14.43 -5.01 -4.70
CA ASN A 170 -15.53 -4.94 -3.74
C ASN A 170 -16.89 -4.78 -4.43
N HIS A 171 -17.10 -5.49 -5.51
CA HIS A 171 -18.31 -5.45 -6.36
C HIS A 171 -18.77 -6.89 -6.67
N ARG A 172 -20.01 -7.06 -7.07
CA ARG A 172 -20.59 -8.34 -7.50
C ARG A 172 -20.99 -8.23 -8.97
N GLY A 173 -20.12 -8.16 -9.91
CA GLY A 173 -20.25 -8.22 -11.37
C GLY A 173 -21.59 -7.91 -12.08
N SER A 174 -22.64 -7.53 -11.38
CA SER A 174 -23.94 -7.23 -11.96
C SER A 174 -24.31 -5.74 -11.82
N SER A 175 -25.23 -5.24 -12.63
CA SER A 175 -25.75 -3.86 -12.54
C SER A 175 -26.27 -3.50 -11.12
N PHE A 176 -26.66 -4.50 -10.34
CA PHE A 176 -27.11 -4.36 -8.95
C PHE A 176 -26.08 -4.84 -7.93
N GLY A 177 -24.84 -5.07 -8.36
CA GLY A 177 -23.77 -5.71 -7.57
C GLY A 177 -23.08 -4.84 -6.54
N ARG A 178 -23.54 -3.60 -6.30
CA ARG A 178 -22.97 -2.71 -5.29
C ARG A 178 -23.08 -3.32 -3.88
N LYS A 179 -21.96 -3.37 -3.17
CA LYS A 179 -21.93 -3.73 -1.76
C LYS A 179 -22.24 -2.51 -0.88
N ILE A 180 -22.53 -2.73 0.39
CA ILE A 180 -22.77 -1.65 1.39
C ILE A 180 -21.50 -0.81 1.56
N THR A 181 -20.34 -1.43 1.50
CA THR A 181 -19.05 -0.73 1.53
C THR A 181 -18.70 -0.20 0.14
N PRO A 182 -18.12 1.01 0.02
CA PRO A 182 -17.75 1.59 -1.26
C PRO A 182 -16.67 0.76 -1.96
N GLN A 183 -16.65 0.86 -3.28
CA GLN A 183 -15.54 0.31 -4.07
C GLN A 183 -14.24 1.01 -3.71
N PRO A 184 -13.10 0.30 -3.74
CA PRO A 184 -11.80 0.91 -3.55
C PRO A 184 -11.51 1.93 -4.66
N ALA A 185 -10.69 2.93 -4.35
CA ALA A 185 -10.13 3.78 -5.40
C ALA A 185 -9.37 2.91 -6.42
N GLN A 186 -9.37 3.31 -7.70
CA GLN A 186 -8.67 2.61 -8.79
C GLN A 186 -7.24 2.21 -8.40
N ILE A 187 -6.53 3.12 -7.74
CA ILE A 187 -5.16 2.90 -7.27
C ILE A 187 -5.08 1.70 -6.29
N ASN A 188 -6.04 1.57 -5.38
CA ASN A 188 -6.05 0.48 -4.39
C ASN A 188 -6.42 -0.85 -5.05
N PHE A 189 -7.32 -0.83 -6.03
CA PHE A 189 -7.64 -1.99 -6.87
C PHE A 189 -6.38 -2.50 -7.58
N GLU A 190 -5.65 -1.61 -8.28
CA GLU A 190 -4.40 -1.93 -8.98
C GLU A 190 -3.35 -2.53 -8.03
N HIS A 191 -3.17 -1.95 -6.84
CA HIS A 191 -2.23 -2.49 -5.86
C HIS A 191 -2.61 -3.90 -5.41
N SER A 192 -3.90 -4.14 -5.13
CA SER A 192 -4.39 -5.44 -4.69
C SER A 192 -4.25 -6.48 -5.80
N LEU A 193 -4.56 -6.12 -7.05
CA LEU A 193 -4.36 -6.97 -8.22
C LEU A 193 -2.88 -7.34 -8.40
N ALA A 194 -1.97 -6.35 -8.31
CA ALA A 194 -0.53 -6.60 -8.40
C ALA A 194 -0.04 -7.58 -7.35
N TYR A 195 -0.51 -7.40 -6.09
CA TYR A 195 -0.14 -8.32 -5.00
C TYR A 195 -0.58 -9.74 -5.29
N ASP A 196 -1.80 -9.94 -5.79
CA ASP A 196 -2.32 -11.27 -6.09
C ASP A 196 -1.59 -11.91 -7.27
N LEU A 197 -1.36 -11.17 -8.36
CA LEU A 197 -0.58 -11.60 -9.51
C LEU A 197 0.83 -12.04 -9.11
N ILE A 198 1.58 -11.19 -8.40
CA ILE A 198 2.95 -11.48 -7.97
C ILE A 198 2.98 -12.76 -7.12
N GLN A 199 2.05 -12.92 -6.17
CA GLN A 199 1.99 -14.10 -5.30
C GLN A 199 1.66 -15.39 -6.08
N LYS A 200 0.76 -15.31 -7.09
CA LYS A 200 0.41 -16.47 -7.92
C LYS A 200 1.58 -16.88 -8.83
N LEU A 201 2.18 -15.91 -9.51
CA LEU A 201 3.32 -16.16 -10.39
C LEU A 201 4.55 -16.69 -9.63
N ASP A 202 4.79 -16.18 -8.43
CA ASP A 202 5.89 -16.68 -7.57
C ASP A 202 5.69 -18.14 -7.13
N LYS A 203 4.45 -18.59 -6.98
CA LYS A 203 4.10 -19.98 -6.73
C LYS A 203 4.23 -20.90 -7.95
N GLY A 204 4.64 -20.36 -9.09
CA GLY A 204 4.85 -21.11 -10.33
C GLY A 204 3.58 -21.34 -11.17
N PHE A 205 2.48 -20.65 -10.87
CA PHE A 205 1.29 -20.74 -11.72
C PHE A 205 1.52 -20.01 -13.04
N ASN A 206 1.55 -20.75 -14.14
CA ASN A 206 1.65 -20.25 -15.51
C ASN A 206 0.29 -20.15 -16.24
N THR A 207 -0.78 -20.45 -15.54
CA THR A 207 -2.16 -20.30 -16.00
C THR A 207 -3.00 -19.74 -14.89
N LEU A 208 -3.68 -18.62 -15.12
CA LEU A 208 -4.55 -17.95 -14.15
C LEU A 208 -5.99 -17.94 -14.64
N LEU A 209 -6.92 -18.19 -13.73
CA LEU A 209 -8.36 -18.22 -13.99
C LEU A 209 -8.99 -16.92 -13.50
N PHE A 210 -9.77 -16.29 -14.39
CA PHE A 210 -10.55 -15.08 -14.11
C PHE A 210 -12.03 -15.35 -14.32
N GLU A 211 -12.90 -14.60 -13.66
CA GLU A 211 -14.33 -14.59 -13.91
C GLU A 211 -14.67 -13.67 -15.07
N ASP A 212 -15.58 -14.13 -15.95
CA ASP A 212 -16.21 -13.30 -16.97
C ASP A 212 -17.35 -12.49 -16.34
N GLU A 213 -17.30 -11.20 -16.54
CA GLU A 213 -18.33 -10.23 -16.10
C GLU A 213 -19.28 -9.85 -17.25
N GLY A 214 -19.52 -10.75 -18.19
CA GLY A 214 -20.35 -10.53 -19.38
C GLY A 214 -21.74 -9.95 -19.14
#